data_fcb4ef644a727c5e76b573687b6adab9
#
_entry.id   fcb4ef644a727c5e76b573687b6adab9
#
_cell.length_a   1.000
_cell.length_b   1.000
_cell.length_c   1.000
_cell.angle_alpha   90.00
_cell.angle_beta   90.00
_cell.angle_gamma   90.00
#
_symmetry.space_group_name_H-M   'P 1'
#
loop_
_entity.id
_entity.type
_entity.pdbx_description
1 polymer ?
#
loop_
_entity_poly.entity_id
_entity_poly.type
_entity_poly.pdbx_seq_one_letter_code
_entity_poly.pdbx_strand_id
1 'polypeptide(L)'
;MKNIRILIAYFFISSFLLFSQDIDKYLQLINEGRINDVISALPELEALYKQDPSVQYLRGLVTEDAEKALVIYRDILKNYPDHKFADDVAMKIGEYLFSRGLYTQASKQFRLVPLVYSTTEHAQRATDLMVNSYLAIGYRDSAAFYIRQIRLIHPSLEFDKYGLASIIDPPKEAKLVKLDDSKVSAKLKNRKPLWAGPKANPKIPKPGPSKSKDFVAQVGAFSKYQNAQRIKNLLVQGGFNAEIVEVPSAGRRLHAVRVVRFHSFEEAEKEGERVKMKFGLEYRVLNRPK
;
A
#
# COMPACT_ATOMS: atom_id res chain seq x y z
N MET A 1 13.65 -37.45 -31.95
CA MET A 1 12.64 -36.39 -31.75
C MET A 1 12.53 -35.86 -30.29
N LYS A 2 12.76 -36.69 -29.26
CA LYS A 2 12.76 -36.23 -27.85
C LYS A 2 13.87 -35.23 -27.52
N ASN A 3 15.07 -35.43 -28.06
CA ASN A 3 16.24 -34.57 -27.78
C ASN A 3 16.16 -33.18 -28.43
N ILE A 4 15.45 -33.03 -29.56
CA ILE A 4 15.24 -31.73 -30.21
C ILE A 4 14.28 -30.85 -29.39
N ARG A 5 13.28 -31.43 -28.77
CA ARG A 5 12.32 -30.68 -27.90
C ARG A 5 12.98 -30.12 -26.64
N ILE A 6 13.94 -30.86 -26.08
CA ILE A 6 14.73 -30.45 -24.92
C ILE A 6 15.67 -29.29 -25.31
N LEU A 7 16.31 -29.36 -26.48
CA LEU A 7 17.21 -28.32 -26.97
C LEU A 7 16.47 -27.01 -27.27
N ILE A 8 15.25 -27.07 -27.82
CA ILE A 8 14.40 -25.90 -28.05
C ILE A 8 13.95 -25.27 -26.72
N ALA A 9 13.61 -26.10 -25.72
CA ALA A 9 13.24 -25.59 -24.40
C ALA A 9 14.42 -24.89 -23.69
N TYR A 10 15.63 -25.42 -23.81
CA TYR A 10 16.86 -24.76 -23.29
C TYR A 10 17.17 -23.46 -24.00
N PHE A 11 16.97 -23.37 -25.31
CA PHE A 11 17.19 -22.16 -26.09
C PHE A 11 16.22 -21.04 -25.69
N PHE A 12 14.93 -21.37 -25.43
CA PHE A 12 13.94 -20.40 -24.96
C PHE A 12 14.22 -19.90 -23.53
N ILE A 13 14.67 -20.76 -22.62
CA ILE A 13 15.00 -20.39 -21.26
C ILE A 13 16.26 -19.49 -21.23
N SER A 14 17.26 -19.78 -22.07
CA SER A 14 18.49 -18.99 -22.21
C SER A 14 18.20 -17.56 -22.73
N SER A 15 17.24 -17.39 -23.62
CA SER A 15 16.88 -16.06 -24.16
C SER A 15 16.24 -15.14 -23.12
N PHE A 16 15.49 -15.69 -22.15
CA PHE A 16 14.93 -14.92 -21.06
C PHE A 16 15.97 -14.43 -20.04
N LEU A 17 17.01 -15.20 -19.80
CA LEU A 17 18.11 -14.83 -18.89
C LEU A 17 19.00 -13.72 -19.48
N LEU A 18 19.20 -13.69 -20.80
CA LEU A 18 19.99 -12.66 -21.49
C LEU A 18 19.32 -11.29 -21.43
N PHE A 19 17.97 -11.23 -21.46
CA PHE A 19 17.24 -9.97 -21.42
C PHE A 19 17.33 -9.29 -20.04
N SER A 20 17.29 -10.07 -18.94
CA SER A 20 17.48 -9.53 -17.57
C SER A 20 18.86 -8.87 -17.41
N GLN A 21 19.90 -9.41 -18.05
CA GLN A 21 21.23 -8.81 -18.02
C GLN A 21 21.31 -7.49 -18.79
N ASP A 22 20.58 -7.36 -19.90
CA ASP A 22 20.56 -6.12 -20.67
C ASP A 22 19.96 -4.94 -19.91
N ILE A 23 18.87 -5.15 -19.17
CA ILE A 23 18.27 -4.09 -18.36
C ILE A 23 19.21 -3.62 -17.25
N ASP A 24 19.86 -4.54 -16.55
CA ASP A 24 20.80 -4.22 -15.47
C ASP A 24 22.01 -3.43 -15.99
N LYS A 25 22.47 -3.72 -17.22
CA LYS A 25 23.47 -2.93 -17.93
C LYS A 25 23.01 -1.47 -18.15
N TYR A 26 21.78 -1.26 -18.59
CA TYR A 26 21.26 0.10 -18.80
C TYR A 26 21.07 0.86 -17.47
N LEU A 27 20.68 0.18 -16.40
CA LEU A 27 20.64 0.76 -15.07
C LEU A 27 22.03 1.16 -14.57
N GLN A 28 23.06 0.36 -14.87
CA GLN A 28 24.44 0.71 -14.59
C GLN A 28 24.88 1.96 -15.35
N LEU A 29 24.55 2.07 -16.66
CA LEU A 29 24.85 3.27 -17.44
C LEU A 29 24.21 4.53 -16.85
N ILE A 30 22.97 4.43 -16.36
CA ILE A 30 22.31 5.55 -15.65
C ILE A 30 23.09 5.94 -14.38
N ASN A 31 23.51 4.96 -13.58
CA ASN A 31 24.31 5.20 -12.36
C ASN A 31 25.68 5.81 -12.66
N GLU A 32 26.26 5.51 -13.82
CA GLU A 32 27.51 6.10 -14.31
C GLU A 32 27.31 7.50 -14.92
N GLY A 33 26.07 8.00 -14.98
CA GLY A 33 25.74 9.30 -15.61
C GLY A 33 25.68 9.28 -17.13
N ARG A 34 25.76 8.11 -17.75
CA ARG A 34 25.74 7.90 -19.21
C ARG A 34 24.31 7.78 -19.74
N ILE A 35 23.46 8.74 -19.37
CA ILE A 35 22.02 8.74 -19.68
C ILE A 35 21.78 8.77 -21.20
N ASN A 36 22.60 9.49 -21.97
CA ASN A 36 22.46 9.59 -23.42
C ASN A 36 22.61 8.24 -24.14
N ASP A 37 23.43 7.34 -23.61
CA ASP A 37 23.59 5.99 -24.17
C ASP A 37 22.30 5.19 -24.02
N VAL A 38 21.62 5.34 -22.88
CA VAL A 38 20.33 4.71 -22.63
C VAL A 38 19.22 5.31 -23.49
N ILE A 39 19.17 6.64 -23.63
CA ILE A 39 18.20 7.32 -24.49
C ILE A 39 18.36 6.86 -25.95
N SER A 40 19.59 6.68 -26.41
CA SER A 40 19.88 6.22 -27.78
C SER A 40 19.45 4.77 -28.04
N ALA A 41 19.54 3.90 -27.03
CA ALA A 41 19.15 2.50 -27.12
C ALA A 41 17.64 2.27 -26.92
N LEU A 42 16.96 3.20 -26.26
CA LEU A 42 15.56 3.05 -25.85
C LEU A 42 14.58 2.76 -27.01
N PRO A 43 14.67 3.43 -28.19
CA PRO A 43 13.76 3.16 -29.29
C PRO A 43 13.82 1.70 -29.80
N GLU A 44 14.99 1.10 -29.83
CA GLU A 44 15.16 -0.31 -30.20
C GLU A 44 14.57 -1.24 -29.15
N LEU A 45 14.83 -0.96 -27.86
CA LEU A 45 14.25 -1.72 -26.75
C LEU A 45 12.72 -1.66 -26.74
N GLU A 46 12.14 -0.50 -27.00
CA GLU A 46 10.68 -0.32 -27.06
C GLU A 46 10.07 -1.03 -28.29
N ALA A 47 10.78 -1.07 -29.41
CA ALA A 47 10.32 -1.80 -30.58
C ALA A 47 10.29 -3.32 -30.35
N LEU A 48 11.31 -3.85 -29.66
CA LEU A 48 11.43 -5.28 -29.37
C LEU A 48 10.54 -5.71 -28.20
N TYR A 49 10.37 -4.87 -27.19
CA TYR A 49 9.77 -5.19 -25.88
C TYR A 49 8.73 -4.16 -25.45
N LYS A 50 7.82 -3.83 -26.34
CA LYS A 50 6.86 -2.71 -26.25
C LYS A 50 6.06 -2.61 -24.95
N GLN A 51 5.78 -3.72 -24.25
CA GLN A 51 5.01 -3.75 -23.02
C GLN A 51 5.79 -4.30 -21.82
N ASP A 52 7.10 -4.47 -21.96
CA ASP A 52 7.90 -4.93 -20.83
C ASP A 52 8.02 -3.83 -19.77
N PRO A 53 7.60 -4.08 -18.52
CA PRO A 53 7.65 -3.08 -17.45
C PRO A 53 9.07 -2.63 -17.11
N SER A 54 10.11 -3.44 -17.40
CA SER A 54 11.50 -3.04 -17.19
C SER A 54 11.95 -1.99 -18.20
N VAL A 55 11.53 -2.11 -19.47
CA VAL A 55 11.78 -1.10 -20.51
C VAL A 55 11.00 0.18 -20.21
N GLN A 56 9.75 0.06 -19.76
CA GLN A 56 8.97 1.22 -19.32
C GLN A 56 9.61 1.92 -18.11
N TYR A 57 10.20 1.15 -17.18
CA TYR A 57 10.92 1.71 -16.05
C TYR A 57 12.16 2.50 -16.51
N LEU A 58 12.99 1.94 -17.43
CA LEU A 58 14.11 2.66 -18.04
C LEU A 58 13.64 3.96 -18.70
N ARG A 59 12.55 3.91 -19.47
CA ARG A 59 11.95 5.11 -20.09
C ARG A 59 11.58 6.15 -19.04
N GLY A 60 10.97 5.73 -17.94
CA GLY A 60 10.63 6.62 -16.83
C GLY A 60 11.86 7.30 -16.22
N LEU A 61 12.97 6.55 -16.06
CA LEU A 61 14.21 7.06 -15.47
C LEU A 61 14.90 8.12 -16.33
N VAL A 62 14.81 8.01 -17.66
CA VAL A 62 15.45 8.95 -18.61
C VAL A 62 14.49 10.03 -19.14
N THR A 63 13.24 10.04 -18.69
CA THR A 63 12.27 11.06 -19.07
C THR A 63 12.53 12.32 -18.25
N GLU A 64 12.95 13.40 -18.91
CA GLU A 64 13.26 14.70 -18.26
C GLU A 64 12.02 15.35 -17.63
N ASP A 65 10.87 15.25 -18.29
CA ASP A 65 9.60 15.76 -17.78
C ASP A 65 9.08 14.85 -16.64
N ALA A 66 9.19 15.34 -15.42
CA ALA A 66 8.81 14.61 -14.24
C ALA A 66 7.31 14.23 -14.19
N GLU A 67 6.42 15.02 -14.82
CA GLU A 67 4.99 14.68 -14.89
C GLU A 67 4.73 13.54 -15.88
N LYS A 68 5.45 13.52 -17.00
CA LYS A 68 5.40 12.39 -17.94
C LYS A 68 5.99 11.14 -17.34
N ALA A 69 7.14 11.25 -16.64
CA ALA A 69 7.72 10.13 -15.91
C ALA A 69 6.74 9.57 -14.86
N LEU A 70 6.03 10.43 -14.13
CA LEU A 70 5.02 10.03 -13.15
C LEU A 70 3.89 9.20 -13.78
N VAL A 71 3.44 9.57 -14.98
CA VAL A 71 2.40 8.80 -15.72
C VAL A 71 2.92 7.40 -16.01
N ILE A 72 4.15 7.27 -16.53
CA ILE A 72 4.78 5.99 -16.81
C ILE A 72 4.86 5.13 -15.54
N TYR A 73 5.35 5.69 -14.43
CA TYR A 73 5.46 4.98 -13.17
C TYR A 73 4.11 4.50 -12.62
N ARG A 74 3.06 5.32 -12.72
CA ARG A 74 1.71 4.93 -12.31
C ARG A 74 1.16 3.79 -13.15
N ASP A 75 1.42 3.79 -14.45
CA ASP A 75 1.00 2.72 -15.36
C ASP A 75 1.72 1.41 -15.04
N ILE A 76 3.02 1.46 -14.71
CA ILE A 76 3.76 0.27 -14.26
C ILE A 76 3.15 -0.30 -12.99
N LEU A 77 2.93 0.51 -11.94
CA LEU A 77 2.36 -0.01 -10.69
C LEU A 77 0.93 -0.52 -10.86
N LYS A 78 0.14 0.10 -11.71
CA LYS A 78 -1.24 -0.32 -11.99
C LYS A 78 -1.29 -1.68 -12.69
N ASN A 79 -0.42 -1.90 -13.67
CA ASN A 79 -0.48 -3.09 -14.53
C ASN A 79 0.45 -4.22 -14.05
N TYR A 80 1.55 -3.87 -13.35
CA TYR A 80 2.61 -4.79 -12.93
C TYR A 80 3.04 -4.58 -11.46
N PRO A 81 2.11 -4.63 -10.49
CA PRO A 81 2.39 -4.28 -9.09
C PRO A 81 3.40 -5.20 -8.38
N ASP A 82 3.64 -6.39 -8.93
CA ASP A 82 4.57 -7.39 -8.38
C ASP A 82 5.85 -7.53 -9.20
N HIS A 83 6.09 -6.60 -10.13
CA HIS A 83 7.32 -6.60 -10.93
C HIS A 83 8.55 -6.32 -10.05
N LYS A 84 9.73 -6.79 -10.49
CA LYS A 84 10.98 -6.63 -9.72
C LYS A 84 11.34 -5.18 -9.39
N PHE A 85 10.92 -4.21 -10.20
CA PHE A 85 11.12 -2.77 -10.01
C PHE A 85 9.89 -2.05 -9.42
N ALA A 86 8.88 -2.77 -8.93
CA ALA A 86 7.65 -2.12 -8.46
C ALA A 86 7.88 -1.26 -7.20
N ASP A 87 8.78 -1.65 -6.32
CA ASP A 87 9.18 -0.88 -5.15
C ASP A 87 10.01 0.36 -5.53
N ASP A 88 10.94 0.26 -6.49
CA ASP A 88 11.65 1.40 -7.08
C ASP A 88 10.68 2.41 -7.65
N VAL A 89 9.74 1.95 -8.46
CA VAL A 89 8.70 2.77 -9.09
C VAL A 89 7.83 3.46 -8.03
N ALA A 90 7.46 2.73 -6.97
CA ALA A 90 6.71 3.29 -5.85
C ALA A 90 7.51 4.39 -5.13
N MET A 91 8.82 4.20 -4.98
CA MET A 91 9.71 5.23 -4.45
C MET A 91 9.76 6.47 -5.35
N LYS A 92 9.92 6.30 -6.67
CA LYS A 92 9.94 7.43 -7.63
C LYS A 92 8.66 8.26 -7.58
N ILE A 93 7.49 7.62 -7.49
CA ILE A 93 6.21 8.32 -7.31
C ILE A 93 6.21 9.10 -6.00
N GLY A 94 6.63 8.49 -4.90
CA GLY A 94 6.72 9.14 -3.59
C GLY A 94 7.67 10.35 -3.60
N GLU A 95 8.85 10.21 -4.20
CA GLU A 95 9.87 11.25 -4.34
C GLU A 95 9.35 12.44 -5.16
N TYR A 96 8.66 12.18 -6.27
CA TYR A 96 7.98 13.22 -7.03
C TYR A 96 6.96 14.00 -6.20
N LEU A 97 6.08 13.30 -5.50
CA LEU A 97 5.06 13.93 -4.66
C LEU A 97 5.68 14.76 -3.54
N PHE A 98 6.76 14.25 -2.93
CA PHE A 98 7.49 14.94 -1.88
C PHE A 98 8.15 16.22 -2.39
N SER A 99 8.83 16.16 -3.54
CA SER A 99 9.49 17.32 -4.16
C SER A 99 8.51 18.44 -4.55
N ARG A 100 7.25 18.05 -4.84
CA ARG A 100 6.16 18.99 -5.13
C ARG A 100 5.47 19.54 -3.88
N GLY A 101 5.94 19.17 -2.68
CA GLY A 101 5.31 19.57 -1.41
C GLY A 101 3.96 18.88 -1.12
N LEU A 102 3.61 17.85 -1.87
CA LEU A 102 2.36 17.10 -1.71
C LEU A 102 2.49 16.06 -0.60
N TYR A 103 2.90 16.51 0.60
CA TYR A 103 3.30 15.67 1.73
C TYR A 103 2.23 14.68 2.18
N THR A 104 0.95 15.05 2.12
CA THR A 104 -0.15 14.12 2.43
C THR A 104 -0.19 12.93 1.46
N GLN A 105 0.07 13.16 0.18
CA GLN A 105 0.11 12.09 -0.82
C GLN A 105 1.42 11.32 -0.75
N ALA A 106 2.54 12.04 -0.57
CA ALA A 106 3.87 11.45 -0.42
C ALA A 106 3.93 10.49 0.76
N SER A 107 3.42 10.88 1.95
CA SER A 107 3.39 10.01 3.12
C SER A 107 2.58 8.72 2.89
N LYS A 108 1.46 8.84 2.15
CA LYS A 108 0.65 7.67 1.75
C LYS A 108 1.40 6.75 0.80
N GLN A 109 2.15 7.30 -0.14
CA GLN A 109 2.93 6.54 -1.10
C GLN A 109 4.12 5.85 -0.44
N PHE A 110 4.93 6.59 0.32
CA PHE A 110 6.11 6.04 0.97
C PHE A 110 5.80 4.93 1.99
N ARG A 111 4.72 5.04 2.77
CA ARG A 111 4.38 3.98 3.72
C ARG A 111 4.04 2.65 3.06
N LEU A 112 3.55 2.65 1.81
CA LEU A 112 3.24 1.42 1.09
C LEU A 112 4.50 0.63 0.77
N VAL A 113 5.64 1.30 0.55
CA VAL A 113 6.90 0.63 0.19
C VAL A 113 7.31 -0.41 1.24
N PRO A 114 7.54 -0.08 2.51
CA PRO A 114 7.91 -1.08 3.51
C PRO A 114 6.74 -1.99 3.92
N LEU A 115 5.49 -1.59 3.73
CA LEU A 115 4.35 -2.42 4.12
C LEU A 115 3.98 -3.47 3.06
N VAL A 116 4.19 -3.18 1.77
CA VAL A 116 3.83 -4.07 0.66
C VAL A 116 5.02 -4.87 0.17
N TYR A 117 6.18 -4.23 0.01
CA TYR A 117 7.40 -4.85 -0.52
C TYR A 117 8.38 -5.21 0.61
N SER A 118 8.22 -6.41 1.17
CA SER A 118 8.97 -6.82 2.38
C SER A 118 10.46 -7.02 2.20
N THR A 119 10.89 -7.26 0.98
CA THR A 119 12.29 -7.51 0.63
C THR A 119 12.93 -6.30 -0.03
N THR A 120 12.23 -5.15 0.00
CA THR A 120 12.72 -3.90 -0.58
C THR A 120 13.97 -3.40 0.13
N GLU A 121 14.97 -2.98 -0.61
CA GLU A 121 16.12 -2.25 -0.07
C GLU A 121 15.76 -0.81 0.34
N HIS A 122 14.64 -0.31 -0.15
CA HIS A 122 14.16 1.05 0.13
C HIS A 122 13.45 1.21 1.48
N ALA A 123 13.33 0.15 2.29
CA ALA A 123 12.52 0.18 3.52
C ALA A 123 12.91 1.34 4.46
N GLN A 124 14.20 1.57 4.70
CA GLN A 124 14.65 2.66 5.56
C GLN A 124 14.37 4.03 4.94
N ARG A 125 14.75 4.24 3.67
CA ARG A 125 14.56 5.52 2.97
C ARG A 125 13.08 5.87 2.84
N ALA A 126 12.23 4.90 2.50
CA ALA A 126 10.79 5.09 2.43
C ALA A 126 10.20 5.48 3.78
N THR A 127 10.66 4.84 4.87
CA THR A 127 10.25 5.17 6.23
C THR A 127 10.68 6.58 6.61
N ASP A 128 11.91 6.99 6.30
CA ASP A 128 12.44 8.33 6.55
C ASP A 128 11.57 9.40 5.86
N LEU A 129 11.31 9.21 4.57
CA LEU A 129 10.52 10.17 3.78
C LEU A 129 9.05 10.18 4.18
N MET A 130 8.49 9.03 4.57
CA MET A 130 7.15 8.94 5.15
C MET A 130 7.04 9.77 6.43
N VAL A 131 7.98 9.57 7.37
CA VAL A 131 7.99 10.31 8.64
C VAL A 131 8.16 11.80 8.39
N ASN A 132 9.13 12.20 7.57
CA ASN A 132 9.35 13.61 7.22
C ASN A 132 8.09 14.24 6.59
N SER A 133 7.39 13.50 5.72
CA SER A 133 6.14 13.94 5.13
C SER A 133 5.04 14.16 6.17
N TYR A 134 4.88 13.22 7.13
CA TYR A 134 3.90 13.39 8.21
C TYR A 134 4.27 14.53 9.16
N LEU A 135 5.56 14.69 9.48
CA LEU A 135 6.03 15.77 10.35
C LEU A 135 5.85 17.14 9.69
N ALA A 136 6.07 17.24 8.37
CA ALA A 136 5.88 18.48 7.60
C ALA A 136 4.43 18.99 7.65
N ILE A 137 3.44 18.10 7.80
CA ILE A 137 2.01 18.43 7.92
C ILE A 137 1.50 18.37 9.38
N GLY A 138 2.38 18.21 10.36
CA GLY A 138 2.03 18.17 11.77
C GLY A 138 1.41 16.86 12.30
N TYR A 139 1.43 15.77 11.52
CA TYR A 139 0.75 14.50 11.85
C TYR A 139 1.68 13.52 12.56
N ARG A 140 2.20 13.95 13.74
CA ARG A 140 3.13 13.16 14.56
C ARG A 140 2.57 11.80 14.98
N ASP A 141 1.30 11.74 15.36
CA ASP A 141 0.63 10.49 15.80
C ASP A 141 0.51 9.49 14.64
N SER A 142 0.24 9.99 13.42
CA SER A 142 0.22 9.15 12.21
C SER A 142 1.61 8.60 11.90
N ALA A 143 2.66 9.41 11.99
CA ALA A 143 4.03 8.96 11.83
C ALA A 143 4.36 7.84 12.83
N ALA A 144 4.09 8.06 14.12
CA ALA A 144 4.33 7.07 15.18
C ALA A 144 3.52 5.78 14.96
N PHE A 145 2.26 5.90 14.51
CA PHE A 145 1.41 4.74 14.21
C PHE A 145 2.05 3.88 13.11
N TYR A 146 2.46 4.49 11.98
CA TYR A 146 3.05 3.71 10.87
C TYR A 146 4.45 3.18 11.21
N ILE A 147 5.25 3.89 11.99
CA ILE A 147 6.52 3.35 12.51
C ILE A 147 6.27 2.05 13.28
N ARG A 148 5.26 1.99 14.17
CA ARG A 148 4.93 0.74 14.89
C ARG A 148 4.59 -0.40 13.94
N GLN A 149 3.84 -0.12 12.87
CA GLN A 149 3.49 -1.14 11.87
C GLN A 149 4.72 -1.62 11.07
N ILE A 150 5.55 -0.69 10.64
CA ILE A 150 6.76 -0.99 9.87
C ILE A 150 7.77 -1.76 10.73
N ARG A 151 7.93 -1.42 12.01
CA ARG A 151 8.80 -2.13 12.96
C ARG A 151 8.46 -3.61 13.09
N LEU A 152 7.19 -3.99 12.97
CA LEU A 152 6.78 -5.41 13.01
C LEU A 152 7.26 -6.20 11.78
N ILE A 153 7.44 -5.54 10.65
CA ILE A 153 7.85 -6.15 9.39
C ILE A 153 9.37 -6.05 9.19
N HIS A 154 9.94 -4.90 9.58
CA HIS A 154 11.36 -4.55 9.43
C HIS A 154 11.95 -4.13 10.79
N PRO A 155 12.18 -5.07 11.71
CA PRO A 155 12.67 -4.74 13.06
C PRO A 155 14.09 -4.17 13.10
N SER A 156 14.87 -4.38 12.04
CA SER A 156 16.26 -3.91 11.91
C SER A 156 16.40 -2.46 11.47
N LEU A 157 15.30 -1.77 11.13
CA LEU A 157 15.38 -0.36 10.72
C LEU A 157 15.62 0.56 11.92
N GLU A 158 16.20 1.72 11.64
CA GLU A 158 16.45 2.77 12.63
C GLU A 158 15.22 3.65 12.83
N PHE A 159 14.63 3.61 14.02
CA PHE A 159 13.41 4.37 14.35
C PHE A 159 13.66 5.50 15.37
N ASP A 160 14.72 5.43 16.15
CA ASP A 160 14.95 6.35 17.29
C ASP A 160 15.30 7.77 16.85
N LYS A 161 15.84 7.92 15.65
CA LYS A 161 16.25 9.20 15.06
C LYS A 161 15.12 10.21 14.82
N TYR A 162 13.86 9.78 14.87
CA TYR A 162 12.72 10.66 14.57
C TYR A 162 12.22 11.48 15.77
N GLY A 163 12.75 11.25 16.98
CA GLY A 163 12.28 11.96 18.19
C GLY A 163 10.82 11.67 18.55
N LEU A 164 10.31 10.50 18.16
CA LEU A 164 8.93 10.05 18.41
C LEU A 164 8.85 8.94 19.44
N ALA A 165 9.94 8.63 20.16
CA ALA A 165 10.03 7.48 21.06
C ALA A 165 8.91 7.45 22.10
N SER A 166 8.58 8.59 22.73
CA SER A 166 7.49 8.70 23.72
C SER A 166 6.08 8.46 23.16
N ILE A 167 5.89 8.63 21.85
CA ILE A 167 4.63 8.39 21.16
C ILE A 167 4.60 6.97 20.59
N ILE A 168 5.75 6.44 20.15
CA ILE A 168 5.88 5.10 19.58
C ILE A 168 5.72 4.06 20.69
N ASP A 169 6.43 4.24 21.80
CA ASP A 169 6.41 3.36 22.97
C ASP A 169 6.05 4.20 24.21
N PRO A 170 4.76 4.53 24.41
CA PRO A 170 4.36 5.27 25.60
C PRO A 170 4.75 4.46 26.85
N PRO A 171 5.22 5.14 27.92
CA PRO A 171 5.62 4.47 29.14
C PRO A 171 4.47 3.57 29.64
N LYS A 172 4.79 2.33 30.00
CA LYS A 172 3.82 1.28 30.42
C LYS A 172 3.04 1.61 31.70
N GLU A 173 3.35 2.70 32.34
CA GLU A 173 2.68 3.16 33.57
C GLU A 173 1.63 4.25 33.31
N ALA A 174 0.61 3.94 32.52
CA ALA A 174 -0.69 4.49 32.83
C ALA A 174 -1.27 3.60 33.97
N LYS A 175 -0.97 3.89 35.21
CA LYS A 175 -1.76 3.40 36.32
C LYS A 175 -3.21 3.74 36.02
N LEU A 176 -4.02 2.72 35.75
CA LEU A 176 -5.47 2.86 35.77
C LEU A 176 -5.82 3.30 37.19
N VAL A 177 -5.87 4.62 37.39
CA VAL A 177 -6.50 5.17 38.56
C VAL A 177 -7.96 4.75 38.43
N LYS A 178 -8.42 3.82 39.30
CA LYS A 178 -9.85 3.55 39.45
C LYS A 178 -10.50 4.90 39.70
N LEU A 179 -11.10 5.46 38.68
CA LEU A 179 -11.95 6.64 38.81
C LEU A 179 -13.09 6.20 39.72
N ASP A 180 -13.22 6.91 40.84
CA ASP A 180 -14.31 6.75 41.77
C ASP A 180 -15.61 7.00 41.01
N ASP A 181 -16.43 5.94 40.87
CA ASP A 181 -17.66 5.96 40.05
C ASP A 181 -18.62 7.08 40.50
N SER A 182 -18.53 7.52 41.77
CA SER A 182 -19.29 8.63 42.31
C SER A 182 -18.89 9.99 41.70
N LYS A 183 -17.59 10.21 41.40
CA LYS A 183 -17.06 11.43 40.78
C LYS A 183 -17.31 11.48 39.29
N VAL A 184 -17.33 10.32 38.63
CA VAL A 184 -17.66 10.20 37.20
C VAL A 184 -19.14 10.49 36.97
N SER A 185 -20.02 9.92 37.82
CA SER A 185 -21.47 10.11 37.75
C SER A 185 -21.88 11.56 38.01
N ALA A 186 -21.22 12.26 38.95
CA ALA A 186 -21.47 13.67 39.23
C ALA A 186 -21.04 14.59 38.08
N LYS A 187 -19.92 14.25 37.37
CA LYS A 187 -19.40 15.05 36.24
C LYS A 187 -20.18 14.81 34.95
N LEU A 188 -20.79 13.64 34.80
CA LEU A 188 -21.66 13.30 33.66
C LEU A 188 -23.04 13.96 33.77
N LYS A 189 -23.60 14.08 34.99
CA LYS A 189 -24.89 14.74 35.23
C LYS A 189 -24.89 16.25 34.93
N ASN A 190 -23.72 16.91 34.93
CA ASN A 190 -23.59 18.35 34.70
C ASN A 190 -23.08 18.71 33.29
N ARG A 191 -22.88 17.76 32.39
CA ARG A 191 -22.61 18.05 31.00
C ARG A 191 -23.93 18.19 30.24
N LYS A 192 -24.29 19.43 29.87
CA LYS A 192 -25.27 19.63 28.80
C LYS A 192 -24.78 18.86 27.57
N PRO A 193 -25.63 18.03 26.92
CA PRO A 193 -25.23 17.33 25.70
C PRO A 193 -24.82 18.38 24.66
N LEU A 194 -23.63 18.23 24.08
CA LEU A 194 -23.13 19.10 23.01
C LEU A 194 -23.90 18.93 21.68
N TRP A 195 -24.95 18.09 21.72
CA TRP A 195 -25.84 17.81 20.60
C TRP A 195 -27.29 17.83 21.11
N ALA A 196 -27.95 18.95 20.97
CA ALA A 196 -29.40 19.05 21.03
C ALA A 196 -29.93 19.30 19.61
N GLY A 197 -29.88 18.26 18.76
CA GLY A 197 -30.65 18.23 17.51
C GLY A 197 -32.10 17.82 17.77
N PRO A 198 -33.05 18.12 16.87
CA PRO A 198 -34.48 17.97 17.11
C PRO A 198 -34.85 16.51 17.36
N LYS A 199 -35.76 16.33 18.37
CA LYS A 199 -36.36 15.03 18.71
C LYS A 199 -37.16 14.49 17.53
N ALA A 200 -36.58 13.62 16.73
CA ALA A 200 -37.34 12.69 15.91
C ALA A 200 -37.03 11.30 16.41
N ASN A 201 -38.04 10.65 16.96
CA ASN A 201 -37.99 9.27 17.40
C ASN A 201 -38.12 8.37 16.16
N PRO A 202 -37.05 7.79 15.60
CA PRO A 202 -37.25 6.76 14.61
C PRO A 202 -37.55 5.46 15.36
N LYS A 203 -38.77 4.94 15.13
CA LYS A 203 -39.12 3.56 15.49
C LYS A 203 -38.04 2.65 14.93
N ILE A 204 -37.30 1.98 15.82
CA ILE A 204 -36.37 0.91 15.46
C ILE A 204 -37.18 -0.16 14.72
N PRO A 205 -36.93 -0.43 13.44
CA PRO A 205 -37.58 -1.56 12.77
C PRO A 205 -37.10 -2.85 13.43
N LYS A 206 -38.06 -3.73 13.76
CA LYS A 206 -37.74 -5.09 14.22
C LYS A 206 -36.84 -5.75 13.18
N PRO A 207 -35.81 -6.54 13.58
CA PRO A 207 -34.95 -7.23 12.61
C PRO A 207 -35.80 -8.17 11.77
N GLY A 208 -35.88 -7.87 10.47
CA GLY A 208 -36.42 -8.76 9.47
C GLY A 208 -35.49 -9.97 9.30
N PRO A 209 -35.91 -11.01 8.56
CA PRO A 209 -35.16 -12.27 8.42
C PRO A 209 -33.75 -11.97 7.92
N SER A 210 -32.78 -12.65 8.53
CA SER A 210 -31.32 -12.58 8.26
C SER A 210 -31.01 -12.40 6.77
N LYS A 211 -30.75 -11.16 6.34
CA LYS A 211 -30.20 -10.92 5.02
C LYS A 211 -28.79 -11.49 4.98
N SER A 212 -28.48 -12.27 3.95
CA SER A 212 -27.14 -12.78 3.71
C SER A 212 -26.13 -11.61 3.73
N LYS A 213 -24.94 -11.85 4.29
CA LYS A 213 -23.87 -10.83 4.35
C LYS A 213 -23.15 -10.80 3.02
N ASP A 214 -23.71 -10.07 2.05
CA ASP A 214 -23.39 -10.25 0.63
C ASP A 214 -22.35 -9.23 0.09
N PHE A 215 -21.97 -8.21 0.88
CA PHE A 215 -21.04 -7.18 0.42
C PHE A 215 -19.68 -7.26 1.11
N VAL A 216 -18.64 -6.91 0.35
CA VAL A 216 -17.25 -6.84 0.81
C VAL A 216 -16.57 -5.61 0.23
N ALA A 217 -15.65 -5.00 1.00
CA ALA A 217 -14.75 -3.97 0.50
C ALA A 217 -13.37 -4.61 0.19
N GLN A 218 -13.07 -4.82 -1.09
CA GLN A 218 -11.78 -5.35 -1.51
C GLN A 218 -10.76 -4.22 -1.57
N VAL A 219 -9.66 -4.36 -0.84
CA VAL A 219 -8.62 -3.34 -0.70
C VAL A 219 -7.37 -3.62 -1.54
N GLY A 220 -7.27 -4.81 -2.12
CA GLY A 220 -6.18 -5.18 -3.01
C GLY A 220 -6.28 -6.63 -3.46
N ALA A 221 -5.52 -6.97 -4.51
CA ALA A 221 -5.33 -8.34 -4.99
C ALA A 221 -3.85 -8.52 -5.37
N PHE A 222 -3.22 -9.54 -4.81
CA PHE A 222 -1.77 -9.74 -4.85
C PHE A 222 -1.43 -11.09 -5.45
N SER A 223 -0.37 -11.17 -6.27
CA SER A 223 0.11 -12.44 -6.81
C SER A 223 0.80 -13.30 -5.73
N LYS A 224 1.46 -12.66 -4.77
CA LYS A 224 2.10 -13.33 -3.63
C LYS A 224 1.19 -13.34 -2.41
N TYR A 225 0.92 -14.53 -1.86
CA TYR A 225 0.12 -14.71 -0.64
C TYR A 225 0.67 -13.89 0.55
N GLN A 226 1.99 -13.80 0.68
CA GLN A 226 2.64 -13.06 1.75
C GLN A 226 2.28 -11.58 1.76
N ASN A 227 2.15 -10.95 0.59
CA ASN A 227 1.73 -9.55 0.49
C ASN A 227 0.28 -9.36 0.92
N ALA A 228 -0.62 -10.25 0.47
CA ALA A 228 -2.00 -10.27 0.93
C ALA A 228 -2.11 -10.47 2.44
N GLN A 229 -1.30 -11.39 3.00
CA GLN A 229 -1.28 -11.68 4.43
C GLN A 229 -0.88 -10.46 5.27
N ARG A 230 0.07 -9.65 4.79
CA ARG A 230 0.48 -8.42 5.46
C ARG A 230 -0.62 -7.38 5.50
N ILE A 231 -1.24 -7.12 4.34
CA ILE A 231 -2.37 -6.18 4.29
C ILE A 231 -3.53 -6.66 5.15
N LYS A 232 -3.83 -7.96 5.14
CA LYS A 232 -4.82 -8.55 6.06
C LYS A 232 -4.45 -8.28 7.53
N ASN A 233 -3.21 -8.56 7.92
CA ASN A 233 -2.76 -8.34 9.31
C ASN A 233 -2.85 -6.86 9.71
N LEU A 234 -2.46 -5.95 8.80
CA LEU A 234 -2.59 -4.51 8.99
C LEU A 234 -4.05 -4.09 9.24
N LEU A 235 -4.98 -4.62 8.45
CA LEU A 235 -6.40 -4.35 8.62
C LEU A 235 -6.94 -4.91 9.94
N VAL A 236 -6.59 -6.15 10.29
CA VAL A 236 -7.02 -6.80 11.55
C VAL A 236 -6.51 -6.03 12.76
N GLN A 237 -5.25 -5.61 12.78
CA GLN A 237 -4.69 -4.76 13.82
C GLN A 237 -5.38 -3.39 13.90
N GLY A 238 -5.87 -2.91 12.76
CA GLY A 238 -6.70 -1.71 12.68
C GLY A 238 -8.14 -1.88 13.14
N GLY A 239 -8.56 -3.08 13.55
CA GLY A 239 -9.91 -3.37 14.03
C GLY A 239 -10.89 -3.74 12.90
N PHE A 240 -10.41 -4.07 11.70
CA PHE A 240 -11.25 -4.50 10.59
C PHE A 240 -11.30 -6.03 10.49
N ASN A 241 -12.47 -6.57 10.13
CA ASN A 241 -12.60 -7.98 9.81
C ASN A 241 -12.14 -8.23 8.38
N ALA A 242 -10.93 -8.76 8.20
CA ALA A 242 -10.34 -8.98 6.88
C ALA A 242 -10.09 -10.47 6.60
N GLU A 243 -10.34 -10.88 5.36
CA GLU A 243 -10.05 -12.21 4.84
C GLU A 243 -9.23 -12.14 3.55
N ILE A 244 -8.56 -13.24 3.20
CA ILE A 244 -7.90 -13.42 1.92
C ILE A 244 -8.68 -14.47 1.15
N VAL A 245 -9.01 -14.15 -0.12
CA VAL A 245 -9.73 -15.04 -1.02
C VAL A 245 -8.97 -15.15 -2.33
N GLU A 246 -8.83 -16.35 -2.86
CA GLU A 246 -8.27 -16.53 -4.20
C GLU A 246 -9.28 -16.08 -5.26
N VAL A 247 -8.84 -15.24 -6.18
CA VAL A 247 -9.65 -14.75 -7.29
C VAL A 247 -8.93 -14.98 -8.62
N PRO A 248 -9.63 -15.45 -9.66
CA PRO A 248 -9.03 -15.59 -10.98
C PRO A 248 -8.86 -14.19 -11.62
N SER A 249 -7.72 -13.95 -12.26
CA SER A 249 -7.44 -12.73 -13.01
C SER A 249 -6.52 -13.04 -14.18
N ALA A 250 -6.98 -12.83 -15.41
CA ALA A 250 -6.20 -13.02 -16.64
C ALA A 250 -5.34 -14.31 -16.69
N GLY A 251 -5.94 -15.45 -16.30
CA GLY A 251 -5.27 -16.76 -16.30
C GLY A 251 -4.34 -17.01 -15.10
N ARG A 252 -4.26 -16.09 -14.15
CA ARG A 252 -3.49 -16.22 -12.89
C ARG A 252 -4.44 -16.24 -11.69
N ARG A 253 -3.99 -16.81 -10.57
CA ARG A 253 -4.69 -16.71 -9.28
C ARG A 253 -4.07 -15.58 -8.48
N LEU A 254 -4.92 -14.66 -8.01
CA LEU A 254 -4.52 -13.57 -7.12
C LEU A 254 -5.14 -13.78 -5.74
N HIS A 255 -4.46 -13.30 -4.72
CA HIS A 255 -4.92 -13.30 -3.33
C HIS A 255 -5.54 -11.93 -3.02
N ALA A 256 -6.88 -11.87 -3.10
CA ALA A 256 -7.63 -10.65 -2.81
C ALA A 256 -7.84 -10.48 -1.31
N VAL A 257 -7.51 -9.30 -0.77
CA VAL A 257 -7.78 -8.93 0.62
C VAL A 257 -9.09 -8.17 0.68
N ARG A 258 -10.02 -8.65 1.50
CA ARG A 258 -11.38 -8.11 1.61
C ARG A 258 -11.74 -7.83 3.07
N VAL A 259 -12.34 -6.68 3.31
CA VAL A 259 -13.06 -6.40 4.56
C VAL A 259 -14.48 -6.92 4.40
N VAL A 260 -14.93 -7.72 5.34
CA VAL A 260 -16.11 -8.59 5.18
C VAL A 260 -17.18 -8.38 6.24
N ARG A 261 -18.36 -8.96 6.02
CA ARG A 261 -19.53 -9.02 6.90
C ARG A 261 -20.45 -7.79 6.82
N PHE A 262 -20.71 -7.29 5.62
CA PHE A 262 -21.65 -6.21 5.38
C PHE A 262 -22.97 -6.70 4.77
N HIS A 263 -24.06 -6.08 5.20
CA HIS A 263 -25.42 -6.43 4.73
C HIS A 263 -25.90 -5.51 3.60
N SER A 264 -25.24 -4.38 3.41
CA SER A 264 -25.57 -3.43 2.35
C SER A 264 -24.30 -2.90 1.68
N PHE A 265 -24.48 -2.33 0.48
CA PHE A 265 -23.42 -1.65 -0.26
C PHE A 265 -22.88 -0.45 0.56
N GLU A 266 -23.77 0.33 1.15
CA GLU A 266 -23.46 1.53 1.92
C GLU A 266 -22.60 1.19 3.17
N GLU A 267 -22.89 0.07 3.84
CA GLU A 267 -22.05 -0.41 4.97
C GLU A 267 -20.64 -0.76 4.49
N ALA A 268 -20.51 -1.48 3.38
CA ALA A 268 -19.24 -1.86 2.82
C ALA A 268 -18.45 -0.64 2.32
N GLU A 269 -19.12 0.34 1.73
CA GLU A 269 -18.54 1.59 1.28
C GLU A 269 -18.03 2.42 2.46
N LYS A 270 -18.83 2.59 3.50
CA LYS A 270 -18.44 3.29 4.72
C LYS A 270 -17.20 2.67 5.38
N GLU A 271 -17.13 1.35 5.47
CA GLU A 271 -15.96 0.66 6.02
C GLU A 271 -14.75 0.75 5.07
N GLY A 272 -14.96 0.71 3.75
CA GLY A 272 -13.94 0.99 2.75
C GLY A 272 -13.36 2.40 2.88
N GLU A 273 -14.20 3.42 3.06
CA GLU A 273 -13.75 4.79 3.35
C GLU A 273 -12.98 4.88 4.67
N ARG A 274 -13.38 4.16 5.71
CA ARG A 274 -12.61 4.08 6.97
C ARG A 274 -11.23 3.46 6.76
N VAL A 275 -11.14 2.40 5.94
CA VAL A 275 -9.86 1.79 5.55
C VAL A 275 -9.00 2.79 4.78
N LYS A 276 -9.60 3.48 3.80
CA LYS A 276 -8.91 4.52 3.01
C LYS A 276 -8.41 5.66 3.89
N MET A 277 -9.24 6.18 4.78
CA MET A 277 -8.85 7.25 5.71
C MET A 277 -7.74 6.78 6.67
N LYS A 278 -7.84 5.56 7.21
CA LYS A 278 -6.92 5.06 8.23
C LYS A 278 -5.59 4.58 7.64
N PHE A 279 -5.64 3.88 6.51
CA PHE A 279 -4.48 3.22 5.92
C PHE A 279 -4.07 3.80 4.56
N GLY A 280 -4.92 4.65 3.92
CA GLY A 280 -4.74 5.17 2.57
C GLY A 280 -4.80 4.09 1.48
N LEU A 281 -5.36 2.93 1.82
CA LEU A 281 -5.57 1.87 0.85
C LEU A 281 -6.83 2.19 0.05
N GLU A 282 -6.73 2.14 -1.28
CA GLU A 282 -7.90 2.21 -2.14
C GLU A 282 -8.74 0.95 -1.97
N TYR A 283 -10.05 1.07 -2.18
CA TYR A 283 -10.97 -0.04 -2.05
C TYR A 283 -11.98 -0.08 -3.19
N ARG A 284 -12.59 -1.24 -3.36
CA ARG A 284 -13.72 -1.44 -4.27
C ARG A 284 -14.77 -2.29 -3.56
N VAL A 285 -16.00 -1.79 -3.51
CA VAL A 285 -17.13 -2.60 -2.99
C VAL A 285 -17.56 -3.61 -4.04
N LEU A 286 -17.68 -4.85 -3.61
CA LEU A 286 -18.09 -5.98 -4.43
C LEU A 286 -19.25 -6.69 -3.76
N ASN A 287 -20.17 -7.21 -4.59
CA ASN A 287 -21.12 -8.20 -4.14
C ASN A 287 -20.37 -9.54 -3.97
N ARG A 288 -20.53 -10.21 -2.84
CA ARG A 288 -19.84 -11.48 -2.56
C ARG A 288 -20.39 -12.54 -3.51
N PRO A 289 -19.59 -13.11 -4.42
CA PRO A 289 -20.03 -14.26 -5.17
C PRO A 289 -20.33 -15.41 -4.18
N LYS A 290 -21.49 -16.02 -4.37
CA LYS A 290 -21.92 -17.19 -3.61
C LYS A 290 -20.98 -18.37 -3.83
#